data_b083ef00ee0a5fa74393de7793280ad5
#
_entry.id   b083ef00ee0a5fa74393de7793280ad5
#
_cell.length_a   1.000
_cell.length_b   1.000
_cell.length_c   1.000
_cell.angle_alpha   90.00
_cell.angle_beta   90.00
_cell.angle_gamma   90.00
#
_symmetry.space_group_name_H-M   'P 1'
#
loop_
_entity.id
_entity.type
_entity.pdbx_description
1 polymer ?
#
loop_
_entity_poly.entity_id
_entity_poly.type
_entity_poly.pdbx_seq_one_letter_code
_entity_poly.pdbx_strand_id
1 'polypeptide(L)'
;IQDIIRLYYIDPHQANLRIVIRQFLARQYGDKMTSLSREEEEAAVYMQTENFLRSIIASSFGLQTLDNFISNILKTLCAEQEKFKTHSHMLNILMSYNPEIIITPLYKKPQKKDDQILLGNKGYFLKQLYSLSFPVPPGFVLTTEIFRCLEAILGYQEIYQDMNMRLKRELKKLEKITRRRYGHPQNPLLLSVRSGSAISLPGMMSSFLNVGINEEIAEGLSQKK
;
A
#
# COMPACT_ATOMS: atom_id res chain seq x y z
N ILE A 1 15.21 -0.64 -13.59
CA ILE A 1 15.86 -0.57 -12.26
C ILE A 1 17.35 -0.24 -12.45
N GLN A 2 18.10 -0.93 -13.30
CA GLN A 2 19.53 -0.65 -13.54
C GLN A 2 19.77 0.80 -13.97
N ASP A 3 18.97 1.34 -14.88
CA ASP A 3 19.10 2.72 -15.33
C ASP A 3 18.77 3.74 -14.22
N ILE A 4 17.82 3.44 -13.35
CA ILE A 4 17.48 4.29 -12.20
C ILE A 4 18.65 4.29 -11.20
N ILE A 5 19.22 3.12 -10.90
CA ILE A 5 20.37 3.01 -9.99
C ILE A 5 21.56 3.77 -10.55
N ARG A 6 21.85 3.63 -11.85
CA ARG A 6 22.91 4.35 -12.51
C ARG A 6 22.71 5.86 -12.38
N LEU A 7 21.54 6.36 -12.79
CA LEU A 7 21.25 7.80 -12.84
C LEU A 7 21.25 8.47 -11.46
N TYR A 8 20.71 7.81 -10.44
CA TYR A 8 20.51 8.44 -9.13
C TYR A 8 21.59 8.12 -8.10
N TYR A 9 22.28 6.99 -8.23
CA TYR A 9 23.25 6.54 -7.22
C TYR A 9 24.68 6.44 -7.74
N ILE A 10 24.88 5.97 -8.96
CA ILE A 10 26.23 5.79 -9.51
C ILE A 10 26.78 7.11 -10.04
N ASP A 11 26.07 7.75 -10.97
CA ASP A 11 26.56 8.93 -11.68
C ASP A 11 26.85 10.13 -10.76
N PRO A 12 25.99 10.48 -9.77
CA PRO A 12 26.25 11.60 -8.87
C PRO A 12 27.47 11.40 -7.95
N HIS A 13 27.76 10.14 -7.56
CA HIS A 13 28.81 9.84 -6.60
C HIS A 13 30.12 9.44 -7.26
N GLN A 14 30.14 9.23 -8.56
CA GLN A 14 31.28 8.74 -9.30
C GLN A 14 32.52 9.67 -9.19
N ALA A 15 32.31 10.98 -9.22
CA ALA A 15 33.38 11.96 -9.12
C ALA A 15 34.18 11.86 -7.79
N ASN A 16 33.46 11.77 -6.68
CA ASN A 16 34.03 11.68 -5.34
C ASN A 16 34.76 10.33 -5.12
N LEU A 17 34.16 9.25 -5.59
CA LEU A 17 34.71 7.91 -5.45
C LEU A 17 35.96 7.72 -6.32
N ARG A 18 36.04 8.34 -7.47
CA ARG A 18 37.26 8.33 -8.32
C ARG A 18 38.50 8.81 -7.56
N ILE A 19 38.35 9.85 -6.76
CA ILE A 19 39.44 10.39 -5.95
C ILE A 19 39.93 9.35 -4.92
N VAL A 20 38.99 8.74 -4.21
CA VAL A 20 39.28 7.73 -3.18
C VAL A 20 39.90 6.47 -3.82
N ILE A 21 39.35 6.00 -4.93
CA ILE A 21 39.88 4.81 -5.64
C ILE A 21 41.23 5.07 -6.24
N ARG A 22 41.49 6.27 -6.79
CA ARG A 22 42.84 6.64 -7.27
C ARG A 22 43.85 6.55 -6.14
N GLN A 23 43.53 7.07 -4.95
CA GLN A 23 44.39 6.97 -3.77
C GLN A 23 44.58 5.51 -3.31
N PHE A 24 43.55 4.70 -3.37
CA PHE A 24 43.61 3.28 -3.03
C PHE A 24 44.50 2.50 -4.02
N LEU A 25 44.28 2.69 -5.32
CA LEU A 25 45.11 2.06 -6.36
C LEU A 25 46.57 2.48 -6.29
N ALA A 26 46.82 3.76 -6.04
CA ALA A 26 48.22 4.24 -5.85
C ALA A 26 48.91 3.59 -4.63
N ARG A 27 48.18 3.32 -3.55
CA ARG A 27 48.70 2.60 -2.38
C ARG A 27 48.91 1.11 -2.64
N GLN A 28 48.07 0.47 -3.44
CA GLN A 28 48.07 -0.96 -3.64
C GLN A 28 49.05 -1.38 -4.76
N TYR A 29 49.16 -0.60 -5.82
CA TYR A 29 49.93 -0.93 -7.02
C TYR A 29 51.20 -0.09 -7.22
N GLY A 30 51.40 0.95 -6.39
CA GLY A 30 52.65 1.72 -6.33
C GLY A 30 53.26 2.03 -7.70
N ASP A 31 54.47 1.54 -7.92
CA ASP A 31 55.26 1.81 -9.14
C ASP A 31 54.64 1.26 -10.45
N LYS A 32 53.69 0.32 -10.39
CA LYS A 32 53.03 -0.17 -11.60
C LYS A 32 52.00 0.82 -12.15
N MET A 33 51.49 1.70 -11.35
CA MET A 33 50.61 2.77 -11.84
C MET A 33 51.37 3.90 -12.53
N THR A 34 52.61 4.14 -12.13
CA THR A 34 53.48 5.17 -12.75
C THR A 34 53.93 4.82 -14.16
N SER A 35 53.77 3.56 -14.58
CA SER A 35 54.13 3.09 -15.94
C SER A 35 52.92 3.16 -16.91
N LEU A 36 51.75 3.48 -16.47
CA LEU A 36 50.54 3.61 -17.30
C LEU A 36 50.43 5.02 -17.92
N SER A 37 49.92 5.11 -19.13
CA SER A 37 49.57 6.40 -19.70
C SER A 37 48.41 7.02 -18.90
N ARG A 38 48.26 8.34 -18.96
CA ARG A 38 47.18 9.06 -18.24
C ARG A 38 45.81 8.55 -18.63
N GLU A 39 45.59 8.18 -19.88
CA GLU A 39 44.33 7.64 -20.38
C GLU A 39 44.07 6.23 -19.83
N GLU A 40 45.07 5.38 -19.74
CA GLU A 40 44.97 4.04 -19.15
C GLU A 40 44.70 4.08 -17.64
N GLU A 41 45.35 5.03 -16.93
CA GLU A 41 45.08 5.27 -15.51
C GLU A 41 43.65 5.72 -15.28
N GLU A 42 43.15 6.69 -16.06
CA GLU A 42 41.79 7.19 -15.96
C GLU A 42 40.76 6.10 -16.28
N ALA A 43 40.99 5.28 -17.28
CA ALA A 43 40.14 4.14 -17.62
C ALA A 43 40.10 3.08 -16.50
N ALA A 44 41.28 2.76 -15.91
CA ALA A 44 41.37 1.82 -14.79
C ALA A 44 40.64 2.34 -13.55
N VAL A 45 40.81 3.61 -13.21
CA VAL A 45 40.10 4.26 -12.09
C VAL A 45 38.59 4.28 -12.34
N TYR A 46 38.18 4.58 -13.55
CA TYR A 46 36.77 4.57 -13.92
C TYR A 46 36.14 3.16 -13.74
N MET A 47 36.75 2.16 -14.32
CA MET A 47 36.31 0.77 -14.25
C MET A 47 36.24 0.25 -12.82
N GLN A 48 37.24 0.54 -12.00
CA GLN A 48 37.28 0.12 -10.59
C GLN A 48 36.22 0.87 -9.77
N THR A 49 35.99 2.15 -10.05
CA THR A 49 34.93 2.94 -9.39
C THR A 49 33.55 2.37 -9.69
N GLU A 50 33.30 2.06 -10.94
CA GLU A 50 32.02 1.48 -11.36
C GLU A 50 31.81 0.10 -10.74
N ASN A 51 32.79 -0.77 -10.78
CA ASN A 51 32.72 -2.11 -10.19
C ASN A 51 32.50 -2.06 -8.68
N PHE A 52 33.21 -1.16 -7.99
CA PHE A 52 33.05 -0.98 -6.54
C PHE A 52 31.65 -0.50 -6.18
N LEU A 53 31.13 0.52 -6.88
CA LEU A 53 29.75 1.01 -6.66
C LEU A 53 28.70 -0.05 -6.95
N ARG A 54 28.83 -0.78 -8.05
CA ARG A 54 27.95 -1.89 -8.39
C ARG A 54 27.97 -2.98 -7.32
N SER A 55 29.15 -3.35 -6.83
CA SER A 55 29.32 -4.34 -5.78
C SER A 55 28.68 -3.91 -4.46
N ILE A 56 28.90 -2.65 -4.03
CA ILE A 56 28.28 -2.11 -2.82
C ILE A 56 26.76 -2.09 -2.94
N ILE A 57 26.23 -1.57 -4.04
CA ILE A 57 24.79 -1.49 -4.27
C ILE A 57 24.19 -2.90 -4.31
N ALA A 58 24.81 -3.81 -5.04
CA ALA A 58 24.35 -5.20 -5.13
C ALA A 58 24.37 -5.91 -3.78
N SER A 59 25.42 -5.73 -2.98
CA SER A 59 25.56 -6.38 -1.67
C SER A 59 24.69 -5.72 -0.60
N SER A 60 24.65 -4.38 -0.56
CA SER A 60 23.93 -3.64 0.47
C SER A 60 22.41 -3.73 0.33
N PHE A 61 21.91 -3.77 -0.90
CA PHE A 61 20.47 -3.80 -1.17
C PHE A 61 19.98 -5.16 -1.69
N GLY A 62 20.87 -6.12 -1.93
CA GLY A 62 20.48 -7.41 -2.52
C GLY A 62 19.82 -7.27 -3.90
N LEU A 63 20.09 -6.17 -4.61
CA LEU A 63 19.36 -5.79 -5.82
C LEU A 63 19.46 -6.82 -6.93
N GLN A 64 20.61 -7.48 -7.09
CA GLN A 64 20.77 -8.53 -8.09
C GLN A 64 19.89 -9.74 -7.78
N THR A 65 19.83 -10.14 -6.50
CA THR A 65 18.97 -11.23 -6.04
C THR A 65 17.50 -10.85 -6.18
N LEU A 66 17.14 -9.62 -5.81
CA LEU A 66 15.79 -9.09 -5.94
C LEU A 66 15.39 -8.97 -7.41
N ASP A 67 16.26 -8.47 -8.29
CA ASP A 67 15.99 -8.36 -9.72
C ASP A 67 15.79 -9.73 -10.37
N ASN A 68 16.65 -10.70 -10.04
CA ASN A 68 16.49 -12.09 -10.50
C ASN A 68 15.18 -12.71 -9.99
N PHE A 69 14.83 -12.47 -8.73
CA PHE A 69 13.58 -12.95 -8.14
C PHE A 69 12.36 -12.35 -8.82
N ILE A 70 12.33 -11.02 -8.99
CA ILE A 70 11.24 -10.31 -9.69
C ILE A 70 11.16 -10.76 -11.15
N SER A 71 12.29 -10.88 -11.84
CA SER A 71 12.33 -11.33 -13.23
C SER A 71 11.81 -12.75 -13.41
N ASN A 72 12.11 -13.65 -12.48
CA ASN A 72 11.58 -15.02 -12.50
C ASN A 72 10.06 -15.04 -12.23
N ILE A 73 9.58 -14.24 -11.28
CA ILE A 73 8.14 -14.09 -11.03
C ILE A 73 7.45 -13.57 -12.29
N LEU A 74 7.95 -12.50 -12.89
CA LEU A 74 7.37 -11.93 -14.11
C LEU A 74 7.34 -12.93 -15.25
N LYS A 75 8.42 -13.67 -15.50
CA LYS A 75 8.47 -14.72 -16.52
C LYS A 75 7.43 -15.81 -16.26
N THR A 76 7.29 -16.25 -15.01
CA THR A 76 6.31 -17.25 -14.61
C THR A 76 4.89 -16.73 -14.83
N LEU A 77 4.61 -15.51 -14.37
CA LEU A 77 3.28 -14.88 -14.54
C LEU A 77 2.94 -14.69 -16.03
N CYS A 78 3.88 -14.24 -16.85
CA CYS A 78 3.68 -14.12 -18.29
C CYS A 78 3.42 -15.49 -18.95
N ALA A 79 4.16 -16.52 -18.56
CA ALA A 79 3.94 -17.87 -19.07
C ALA A 79 2.56 -18.43 -18.65
N GLU A 80 2.15 -18.19 -17.40
CA GLU A 80 0.83 -18.58 -16.94
C GLU A 80 -0.28 -17.73 -17.60
N GLN A 81 -0.07 -16.44 -17.79
CA GLN A 81 -1.00 -15.56 -18.51
C GLN A 81 -1.24 -16.05 -19.95
N GLU A 82 -0.20 -16.51 -20.65
CA GLU A 82 -0.34 -17.10 -21.99
C GLU A 82 -1.21 -18.37 -21.97
N LYS A 83 -1.01 -19.25 -20.97
CA LYS A 83 -1.85 -20.45 -20.81
C LYS A 83 -3.32 -20.12 -20.52
N PHE A 84 -3.57 -19.03 -19.83
CA PHE A 84 -4.90 -18.60 -19.40
C PHE A 84 -5.44 -17.39 -20.19
N LYS A 85 -4.99 -17.17 -21.42
CA LYS A 85 -5.48 -16.05 -22.27
C LYS A 85 -7.00 -15.94 -22.33
N THR A 86 -7.68 -17.08 -22.34
CA THR A 86 -9.16 -17.17 -22.31
C THR A 86 -9.77 -16.81 -20.94
N HIS A 87 -8.97 -16.81 -19.86
CA HIS A 87 -9.39 -16.54 -18.50
C HIS A 87 -8.63 -15.35 -17.86
N SER A 88 -7.92 -14.57 -18.68
CA SER A 88 -7.07 -13.47 -18.19
C SER A 88 -7.84 -12.44 -17.33
N HIS A 89 -9.09 -12.20 -17.67
CA HIS A 89 -9.96 -11.31 -16.90
C HIS A 89 -10.27 -11.87 -15.51
N MET A 90 -10.62 -13.16 -15.41
CA MET A 90 -10.87 -13.83 -14.13
C MET A 90 -9.62 -13.87 -13.23
N LEU A 91 -8.43 -14.12 -13.82
CA LEU A 91 -7.17 -14.11 -13.09
C LEU A 91 -6.84 -12.73 -12.50
N ASN A 92 -7.00 -11.68 -13.29
CA ASN A 92 -6.79 -10.31 -12.81
C ASN A 92 -7.71 -9.97 -11.64
N ILE A 93 -8.94 -10.44 -11.69
CA ILE A 93 -9.93 -10.25 -10.63
C ILE A 93 -9.56 -11.02 -9.37
N LEU A 94 -9.22 -12.30 -9.48
CA LEU A 94 -8.78 -13.12 -8.35
C LEU A 94 -7.52 -12.55 -7.69
N MET A 95 -6.57 -12.03 -8.48
CA MET A 95 -5.35 -11.41 -7.98
C MET A 95 -5.59 -10.02 -7.39
N SER A 96 -6.70 -9.36 -7.75
CA SER A 96 -7.02 -8.02 -7.24
C SER A 96 -7.81 -8.03 -5.93
N TYR A 97 -8.63 -9.05 -5.68
CA TYR A 97 -9.48 -9.10 -4.49
C TYR A 97 -8.72 -9.61 -3.26
N ASN A 98 -8.46 -8.72 -2.32
CA ASN A 98 -7.88 -9.09 -1.01
C ASN A 98 -8.89 -8.77 0.11
N PRO A 99 -9.66 -9.77 0.54
CA PRO A 99 -10.73 -9.55 1.52
C PRO A 99 -10.25 -9.13 2.91
N GLU A 100 -8.98 -9.38 3.26
CA GLU A 100 -8.46 -9.09 4.61
C GLU A 100 -8.13 -7.62 4.84
N ILE A 101 -8.01 -6.83 3.77
CA ILE A 101 -7.67 -5.42 3.88
C ILE A 101 -8.77 -4.47 3.43
N ILE A 102 -9.88 -5.00 2.89
CA ILE A 102 -11.02 -4.20 2.40
C ILE A 102 -11.73 -3.47 3.53
N ILE A 103 -11.85 -4.08 4.70
CA ILE A 103 -12.53 -3.50 5.85
C ILE A 103 -11.60 -3.47 7.05
N THR A 104 -11.41 -2.29 7.62
CA THR A 104 -10.58 -2.09 8.80
C THR A 104 -11.37 -1.44 9.93
N PRO A 105 -11.49 -2.08 11.11
CA PRO A 105 -12.21 -1.51 12.25
C PRO A 105 -11.43 -0.36 12.90
N LEU A 106 -12.12 0.71 13.29
CA LEU A 106 -11.54 1.85 14.01
C LEU A 106 -11.28 1.56 15.49
N TYR A 107 -12.00 0.63 16.08
CA TYR A 107 -11.90 0.22 17.49
C TYR A 107 -10.79 -0.82 17.77
N LYS A 108 -9.83 -0.94 16.87
CA LYS A 108 -8.62 -1.76 17.05
C LYS A 108 -7.38 -0.92 16.85
N LYS A 109 -6.31 -1.26 17.58
CA LYS A 109 -5.01 -0.61 17.40
C LYS A 109 -4.54 -0.69 15.94
N PRO A 110 -3.82 0.32 15.44
CA PRO A 110 -3.27 0.32 14.10
C PRO A 110 -2.38 -0.90 13.84
N GLN A 111 -2.46 -1.45 12.64
CA GLN A 111 -1.56 -2.48 12.14
C GLN A 111 -0.53 -1.84 11.20
N LYS A 112 0.56 -2.52 10.88
CA LYS A 112 1.59 -2.03 9.94
C LYS A 112 1.03 -1.63 8.56
N LYS A 113 -0.04 -2.27 8.13
CA LYS A 113 -0.73 -2.01 6.85
C LYS A 113 -1.71 -0.84 6.89
N ASP A 114 -2.04 -0.33 8.07
CA ASP A 114 -3.00 0.76 8.25
C ASP A 114 -2.32 2.11 7.99
N ASP A 115 -2.01 2.39 6.75
CA ASP A 115 -1.43 3.64 6.29
C ASP A 115 -2.50 4.65 5.81
N GLN A 116 -2.05 5.85 5.52
CA GLN A 116 -2.89 6.96 5.11
C GLN A 116 -3.47 6.78 3.70
N ILE A 117 -2.76 6.04 2.84
CA ILE A 117 -3.21 5.76 1.47
C ILE A 117 -4.36 4.74 1.53
N LEU A 118 -4.19 3.68 2.33
CA LEU A 118 -5.19 2.63 2.46
C LEU A 118 -6.47 3.11 3.17
N LEU A 119 -6.33 3.87 4.26
CA LEU A 119 -7.46 4.28 5.11
C LEU A 119 -8.03 5.65 4.76
N GLY A 120 -7.33 6.45 3.96
CA GLY A 120 -7.58 7.88 3.82
C GLY A 120 -7.28 8.66 5.10
N ASN A 121 -7.17 9.97 4.99
CA ASN A 121 -6.80 10.86 6.12
C ASN A 121 -7.69 10.66 7.35
N LYS A 122 -9.02 10.67 7.15
CA LYS A 122 -9.96 10.59 8.27
C LYS A 122 -9.85 9.25 9.02
N GLY A 123 -9.80 8.13 8.29
CA GLY A 123 -9.66 6.79 8.87
C GLY A 123 -8.34 6.62 9.59
N TYR A 124 -7.27 7.05 8.99
CA TYR A 124 -5.92 6.99 9.54
C TYR A 124 -5.82 7.77 10.86
N PHE A 125 -6.20 9.06 10.88
CA PHE A 125 -6.12 9.86 12.09
C PHE A 125 -7.05 9.38 13.20
N LEU A 126 -8.26 8.89 12.89
CA LEU A 126 -9.13 8.29 13.90
C LEU A 126 -8.48 7.06 14.54
N LYS A 127 -7.79 6.21 13.78
CA LYS A 127 -7.04 5.08 14.37
C LYS A 127 -5.86 5.54 15.22
N GLN A 128 -5.15 6.58 14.80
CA GLN A 128 -4.08 7.16 15.61
C GLN A 128 -4.62 7.71 16.93
N LEU A 129 -5.71 8.47 16.89
CA LEU A 129 -6.36 8.97 18.10
C LEU A 129 -6.81 7.82 19.02
N TYR A 130 -7.38 6.76 18.46
CA TYR A 130 -7.75 5.58 19.23
C TYR A 130 -6.53 4.93 19.90
N SER A 131 -5.39 4.86 19.21
CA SER A 131 -4.15 4.30 19.76
C SER A 131 -3.59 5.11 20.94
N LEU A 132 -3.88 6.43 20.94
CA LEU A 132 -3.53 7.36 22.02
C LEU A 132 -4.60 7.41 23.13
N SER A 133 -5.57 6.49 23.10
CA SER A 133 -6.66 6.40 24.08
C SER A 133 -7.63 7.59 24.08
N PHE A 134 -7.69 8.35 22.99
CA PHE A 134 -8.75 9.35 22.82
C PHE A 134 -10.09 8.67 22.53
N PRO A 135 -11.21 9.28 22.96
CA PRO A 135 -12.54 8.78 22.67
C PRO A 135 -12.85 8.90 21.17
N VAL A 136 -12.83 7.78 20.47
CA VAL A 136 -13.17 7.69 19.05
C VAL A 136 -14.49 6.95 18.91
N PRO A 137 -15.47 7.47 18.14
CA PRO A 137 -16.70 6.75 17.86
C PRO A 137 -16.39 5.38 17.24
N PRO A 138 -17.07 4.31 17.68
CA PRO A 138 -16.89 3.00 17.07
C PRO A 138 -17.34 3.03 15.61
N GLY A 139 -16.55 2.39 14.75
CA GLY A 139 -16.79 2.39 13.31
C GLY A 139 -15.83 1.48 12.60
N PHE A 140 -15.92 1.46 11.28
CA PHE A 140 -14.95 0.79 10.41
C PHE A 140 -14.74 1.60 9.13
N VAL A 141 -13.62 1.37 8.49
CA VAL A 141 -13.25 1.98 7.22
C VAL A 141 -13.37 0.94 6.11
N LEU A 142 -14.10 1.26 5.06
CA LEU A 142 -13.95 0.62 3.76
C LEU A 142 -12.72 1.24 3.11
N THR A 143 -11.68 0.46 2.92
CA THR A 143 -10.38 0.96 2.48
C THR A 143 -10.37 1.30 0.99
N THR A 144 -9.30 1.97 0.54
CA THR A 144 -9.14 2.28 -0.89
C THR A 144 -9.02 1.04 -1.77
N GLU A 145 -8.69 -0.13 -1.19
CA GLU A 145 -8.68 -1.41 -1.89
C GLU A 145 -10.03 -1.77 -2.54
N ILE A 146 -11.15 -1.25 -1.99
CA ILE A 146 -12.47 -1.48 -2.57
C ILE A 146 -12.57 -0.92 -4.00
N PHE A 147 -11.90 0.22 -4.26
CA PHE A 147 -11.90 0.81 -5.60
C PHE A 147 -11.05 -0.01 -6.57
N ARG A 148 -9.93 -0.56 -6.10
CA ARG A 148 -9.06 -1.42 -6.91
C ARG A 148 -9.76 -2.72 -7.33
N CYS A 149 -10.59 -3.28 -6.47
CA CYS A 149 -11.32 -4.53 -6.74
C CYS A 149 -12.80 -4.34 -7.04
N LEU A 150 -13.21 -3.09 -7.38
CA LEU A 150 -14.62 -2.77 -7.60
C LEU A 150 -15.23 -3.60 -8.73
N GLU A 151 -14.53 -3.76 -9.85
CA GLU A 151 -14.98 -4.59 -10.97
C GLU A 151 -15.19 -6.05 -10.55
N ALA A 152 -14.29 -6.57 -9.70
CA ALA A 152 -14.42 -7.90 -9.14
C ALA A 152 -15.67 -8.02 -8.25
N ILE A 153 -15.87 -7.04 -7.37
CA ILE A 153 -17.02 -7.02 -6.44
C ILE A 153 -18.34 -6.93 -7.19
N LEU A 154 -18.42 -6.11 -8.23
CA LEU A 154 -19.65 -5.90 -9.00
C LEU A 154 -19.88 -6.96 -10.06
N GLY A 155 -18.82 -7.54 -10.60
CA GLY A 155 -18.89 -8.50 -11.72
C GLY A 155 -19.09 -9.96 -11.29
N TYR A 156 -18.77 -10.32 -10.04
CA TYR A 156 -18.82 -11.70 -9.56
C TYR A 156 -19.67 -11.80 -8.30
N GLN A 157 -20.74 -12.57 -8.41
CA GLN A 157 -21.73 -12.72 -7.33
C GLN A 157 -21.13 -13.28 -6.03
N GLU A 158 -20.20 -14.21 -6.13
CA GLU A 158 -19.51 -14.82 -4.98
C GLU A 158 -18.68 -13.78 -4.22
N ILE A 159 -17.95 -12.92 -4.94
CA ILE A 159 -17.16 -11.85 -4.34
C ILE A 159 -18.06 -10.80 -3.70
N TYR A 160 -19.15 -10.42 -4.38
CA TYR A 160 -20.15 -9.51 -3.85
C TYR A 160 -20.79 -10.06 -2.56
N GLN A 161 -21.12 -11.36 -2.52
CA GLN A 161 -21.65 -12.01 -1.33
C GLN A 161 -20.62 -12.05 -0.17
N ASP A 162 -19.35 -12.38 -0.45
CA ASP A 162 -18.30 -12.35 0.58
C ASP A 162 -18.14 -10.94 1.15
N MET A 163 -18.09 -9.91 0.32
CA MET A 163 -18.03 -8.51 0.73
C MET A 163 -19.22 -8.14 1.62
N ASN A 164 -20.43 -8.50 1.22
CA ASN A 164 -21.66 -8.24 2.01
C ASN A 164 -21.65 -8.98 3.34
N MET A 165 -21.18 -10.22 3.38
CA MET A 165 -21.06 -10.97 4.64
C MET A 165 -20.06 -10.30 5.59
N ARG A 166 -18.94 -9.80 5.09
CA ARG A 166 -17.94 -9.06 5.88
C ARG A 166 -18.50 -7.75 6.41
N LEU A 167 -19.18 -6.99 5.56
CA LEU A 167 -19.86 -5.75 5.96
C LEU A 167 -20.89 -5.99 7.06
N LYS A 168 -21.77 -6.99 6.88
CA LYS A 168 -22.76 -7.39 7.89
C LYS A 168 -22.10 -7.84 9.20
N ARG A 169 -20.95 -8.50 9.14
CA ARG A 169 -20.19 -8.93 10.32
C ARG A 169 -19.65 -7.72 11.11
N GLU A 170 -19.10 -6.73 10.43
CA GLU A 170 -18.64 -5.51 11.10
C GLU A 170 -19.80 -4.69 11.66
N LEU A 171 -20.93 -4.61 10.94
CA LEU A 171 -22.12 -3.96 11.43
C LEU A 171 -22.65 -4.63 12.72
N LYS A 172 -22.72 -5.96 12.77
CA LYS A 172 -23.08 -6.70 14.00
C LYS A 172 -22.12 -6.45 15.16
N LYS A 173 -20.82 -6.23 14.89
CA LYS A 173 -19.89 -5.84 15.95
C LYS A 173 -20.17 -4.45 16.47
N LEU A 174 -20.51 -3.49 15.59
CA LEU A 174 -20.94 -2.14 16.00
C LEU A 174 -22.22 -2.18 16.83
N GLU A 175 -23.18 -3.01 16.46
CA GLU A 175 -24.41 -3.20 17.27
C GLU A 175 -24.09 -3.65 18.71
N LYS A 176 -23.15 -4.60 18.84
CA LYS A 176 -22.71 -5.08 20.17
C LYS A 176 -22.00 -3.99 20.97
N ILE A 177 -21.11 -3.23 20.33
CA ILE A 177 -20.34 -2.16 21.00
C ILE A 177 -21.24 -1.03 21.43
N THR A 178 -22.20 -0.62 20.57
CA THR A 178 -23.08 0.52 20.82
C THR A 178 -24.33 0.15 21.60
N ARG A 179 -24.64 -1.15 21.73
CA ARG A 179 -25.89 -1.68 22.27
C ARG A 179 -27.13 -1.17 21.53
N ARG A 180 -26.98 -0.87 20.24
CA ARG A 180 -28.04 -0.44 19.32
C ARG A 180 -28.16 -1.45 18.19
N ARG A 181 -29.27 -1.42 17.45
CA ARG A 181 -29.52 -2.35 16.35
C ARG A 181 -29.85 -1.60 15.06
N TYR A 182 -29.19 -1.96 14.00
CA TYR A 182 -29.46 -1.40 12.68
C TYR A 182 -30.86 -1.85 12.21
N GLY A 183 -31.69 -0.88 11.80
CA GLY A 183 -33.06 -1.15 11.37
C GLY A 183 -34.08 -1.39 12.50
N HIS A 184 -33.74 -1.17 13.76
CA HIS A 184 -34.68 -1.38 14.87
C HIS A 184 -35.42 -0.08 15.24
N PRO A 185 -36.76 -0.02 15.23
CA PRO A 185 -37.50 1.22 15.40
C PRO A 185 -37.26 1.95 16.72
N GLN A 186 -37.20 1.21 17.82
CA GLN A 186 -37.08 1.82 19.16
C GLN A 186 -35.63 2.02 19.65
N ASN A 187 -34.66 1.31 19.08
CA ASN A 187 -33.27 1.41 19.48
C ASN A 187 -32.33 1.34 18.25
N PRO A 188 -32.47 2.29 17.31
CA PRO A 188 -31.77 2.22 16.05
C PRO A 188 -30.30 2.52 16.20
N LEU A 189 -29.47 1.77 15.47
CA LEU A 189 -28.11 2.15 15.15
C LEU A 189 -28.12 3.00 13.88
N LEU A 190 -27.96 4.30 14.04
CA LEU A 190 -27.80 5.24 12.93
C LEU A 190 -26.31 5.48 12.67
N LEU A 191 -25.93 5.45 11.40
CA LEU A 191 -24.54 5.59 10.98
C LEU A 191 -24.30 6.93 10.29
N SER A 192 -23.10 7.47 10.45
CA SER A 192 -22.58 8.52 9.59
C SER A 192 -21.60 7.89 8.62
N VAL A 193 -21.92 7.91 7.34
CA VAL A 193 -21.03 7.45 6.26
C VAL A 193 -20.32 8.66 5.69
N ARG A 194 -18.99 8.63 5.73
CA ARG A 194 -18.15 9.73 5.29
C ARG A 194 -17.12 9.23 4.29
N SER A 195 -17.07 9.85 3.14
CA SER A 195 -15.98 9.62 2.20
C SER A 195 -14.69 10.30 2.68
N GLY A 196 -13.57 9.68 2.37
CA GLY A 196 -12.25 10.16 2.70
C GLY A 196 -11.29 10.00 1.52
N SER A 197 -10.24 10.81 1.50
CA SER A 197 -9.14 10.71 0.55
C SER A 197 -7.82 10.90 1.31
N ALA A 198 -6.71 10.51 0.69
CA ALA A 198 -5.38 10.76 1.22
C ALA A 198 -5.04 12.27 1.19
N ILE A 199 -5.67 13.03 0.29
CA ILE A 199 -5.53 14.48 0.18
C ILE A 199 -6.83 15.11 0.70
N SER A 200 -6.72 16.10 1.60
CA SER A 200 -7.88 16.82 2.10
C SER A 200 -8.48 17.70 1.00
N LEU A 201 -9.73 17.42 0.63
CA LEU A 201 -10.51 18.19 -0.34
C LEU A 201 -11.78 18.72 0.33
N PRO A 202 -11.71 19.88 1.00
CA PRO A 202 -12.84 20.43 1.72
C PRO A 202 -14.05 20.67 0.80
N GLY A 203 -15.23 20.20 1.22
CA GLY A 203 -16.48 20.38 0.48
C GLY A 203 -16.70 19.50 -0.74
N MET A 204 -15.68 18.80 -1.23
CA MET A 204 -15.81 17.93 -2.41
C MET A 204 -16.30 16.51 -2.09
N MET A 205 -16.22 16.11 -0.84
CA MET A 205 -16.54 14.74 -0.41
C MET A 205 -17.83 14.74 0.40
N SER A 206 -18.81 13.99 -0.07
CA SER A 206 -20.12 13.87 0.59
C SER A 206 -20.06 13.15 1.93
N SER A 207 -20.92 13.57 2.86
CA SER A 207 -21.18 12.86 4.11
C SER A 207 -22.67 12.56 4.20
N PHE A 208 -23.00 11.32 4.49
CA PHE A 208 -24.37 10.88 4.70
C PHE A 208 -24.59 10.65 6.19
N LEU A 209 -25.48 11.42 6.77
CA LEU A 209 -25.83 11.32 8.19
C LEU A 209 -27.09 10.47 8.36
N ASN A 210 -27.22 9.85 9.52
CA ASN A 210 -28.39 9.06 9.90
C ASN A 210 -28.72 7.91 8.94
N VAL A 211 -27.70 7.31 8.33
CA VAL A 211 -27.89 6.14 7.47
C VAL A 211 -28.50 5.01 8.29
N GLY A 212 -29.58 4.44 7.78
CA GLY A 212 -30.40 3.45 8.47
C GLY A 212 -31.72 4.01 9.02
N ILE A 213 -31.99 5.32 8.85
CA ILE A 213 -33.31 5.89 9.18
C ILE A 213 -34.31 5.61 8.03
N ASN A 214 -35.53 5.26 8.39
CA ASN A 214 -36.69 5.17 7.51
C ASN A 214 -37.92 5.69 8.29
N GLU A 215 -39.09 5.68 7.68
CA GLU A 215 -40.32 6.17 8.29
C GLU A 215 -40.67 5.44 9.60
N GLU A 216 -40.62 4.12 9.62
CA GLU A 216 -40.86 3.29 10.80
C GLU A 216 -39.93 3.62 11.97
N ILE A 217 -38.64 3.84 11.67
CA ILE A 217 -37.63 4.22 12.68
C ILE A 217 -37.87 5.64 13.17
N ALA A 218 -38.23 6.56 12.28
CA ALA A 218 -38.56 7.94 12.65
C ALA A 218 -39.77 7.99 13.58
N GLU A 219 -40.82 7.25 13.29
CA GLU A 219 -41.99 7.10 14.15
C GLU A 219 -41.63 6.47 15.50
N GLY A 220 -40.87 5.37 15.48
CA GLY A 220 -40.40 4.70 16.71
C GLY A 220 -39.59 5.60 17.63
N LEU A 221 -38.74 6.48 17.04
CA LEU A 221 -37.99 7.47 17.80
C LEU A 221 -38.86 8.61 18.35
N SER A 222 -39.88 9.05 17.60
CA SER A 222 -40.78 10.11 18.01
C SER A 222 -41.68 9.71 19.19
N GLN A 223 -41.99 8.43 19.31
CA GLN A 223 -42.79 7.87 20.41
C GLN A 223 -41.98 7.65 21.69
N LYS A 224 -40.65 7.74 21.61
CA LYS A 224 -39.77 7.56 22.74
C LYS A 224 -39.58 8.90 23.47
N LYS A 225 -40.49 9.15 24.45
CA LYS A 225 -40.37 10.28 25.40
C LYS A 225 -39.33 9.99 26.49
#